data_a1c2e9d644c2d447e7fa28a145b73761
#
_entry.id   a1c2e9d644c2d447e7fa28a145b73761
#
_cell.length_a   1.000
_cell.length_b   1.000
_cell.length_c   1.000
_cell.angle_alpha   90.00
_cell.angle_beta   90.00
_cell.angle_gamma   90.00
#
_symmetry.space_group_name_H-M   'P 1'
#
loop_
_entity.id
_entity.type
_entity.pdbx_description
1 polymer ?
#
loop_
_entity_poly.entity_id
_entity_poly.type
_entity_poly.pdbx_seq_one_letter_code
_entity_poly.pdbx_strand_id
1 'polypeptide(L)'
;MAKYLDPKADLTFKKIFGEHKHLVISLLNALLPLQDGELVESIEYWPAEKIPDRTEAEKYSIVDVCCKDSLKREFIVEMQMTWTDSFKRRVLLNASKAYVAQTKKGMSYADLQPVYALNFVNAKLLEDVDDYYHYYHLVHDKYTDKVIDGLHLIFIELPKFKPTTFSERKMQVLWLRFLTEINENTREVPAELLENAEVNEALEIVERAAFTDEEMRAYDKFWDRVSTQRTFEEEVAKKAEAKGEAKGIAKG
;
A
#
# COMPACT_ATOMS: atom_id res chain seq x y z
N MET A 1 -19.91 15.43 -14.64
CA MET A 1 -18.47 15.18 -14.41
C MET A 1 -18.33 14.46 -13.07
N ALA A 2 -17.34 13.59 -12.93
CA ALA A 2 -17.02 12.97 -11.65
C ALA A 2 -16.67 14.05 -10.62
N LYS A 3 -17.16 13.91 -9.38
CA LYS A 3 -16.85 14.87 -8.31
C LYS A 3 -15.49 14.52 -7.66
N TYR A 4 -15.22 13.23 -7.50
CA TYR A 4 -14.01 12.71 -6.86
C TYR A 4 -13.14 11.96 -7.85
N LEU A 5 -11.84 11.92 -7.60
CA LEU A 5 -10.88 11.02 -8.23
C LEU A 5 -10.67 9.80 -7.35
N ASP A 6 -10.23 8.70 -7.95
CA ASP A 6 -9.94 7.47 -7.20
C ASP A 6 -8.70 7.67 -6.31
N PRO A 7 -8.80 7.53 -4.98
CA PRO A 7 -7.68 7.70 -4.06
C PRO A 7 -6.56 6.66 -4.24
N LYS A 8 -6.83 5.57 -4.98
CA LYS A 8 -5.85 4.52 -5.27
C LYS A 8 -4.92 4.86 -6.44
N ALA A 9 -5.21 5.91 -7.21
CA ALA A 9 -4.30 6.33 -8.27
C ALA A 9 -3.02 6.92 -7.66
N ASP A 10 -1.88 6.69 -8.33
CA ASP A 10 -0.56 7.13 -7.86
C ASP A 10 -0.52 8.62 -7.48
N LEU A 11 -1.12 9.47 -8.31
CA LEU A 11 -1.17 10.91 -8.08
C LEU A 11 -1.97 11.27 -6.83
N THR A 12 -3.19 10.74 -6.69
CA THR A 12 -4.08 11.04 -5.56
C THR A 12 -3.53 10.45 -4.27
N PHE A 13 -3.01 9.24 -4.31
CA PHE A 13 -2.42 8.58 -3.14
C PHE A 13 -1.22 9.36 -2.59
N LYS A 14 -0.33 9.80 -3.47
CA LYS A 14 0.82 10.64 -3.09
C LYS A 14 0.40 12.01 -2.59
N LYS A 15 -0.61 12.62 -3.21
CA LYS A 15 -1.13 13.92 -2.78
C LYS A 15 -1.72 13.85 -1.37
N ILE A 16 -2.44 12.75 -1.03
CA ILE A 16 -3.00 12.55 0.31
C ILE A 16 -1.89 12.21 1.32
N PHE A 17 -1.13 11.15 1.07
CA PHE A 17 -0.24 10.56 2.07
C PHE A 17 1.22 11.01 1.94
N GLY A 18 1.63 11.54 0.79
CA GLY A 18 2.98 12.06 0.56
C GLY A 18 3.15 13.54 0.91
N GLU A 19 2.05 14.31 0.98
CA GLU A 19 2.10 15.74 1.24
C GLU A 19 1.52 16.12 2.62
N HIS A 20 0.65 15.28 3.22
CA HIS A 20 -0.05 15.56 4.48
C HIS A 20 0.39 14.59 5.59
N LYS A 21 1.38 15.01 6.39
CA LYS A 21 1.99 14.16 7.44
C LYS A 21 0.98 13.59 8.42
N HIS A 22 0.00 14.36 8.86
CA HIS A 22 -0.99 13.92 9.83
C HIS A 22 -1.92 12.85 9.27
N LEU A 23 -2.22 12.87 7.96
CA LEU A 23 -3.04 11.85 7.32
C LEU A 23 -2.30 10.51 7.23
N VAL A 24 -1.02 10.52 6.86
CA VAL A 24 -0.25 9.27 6.86
C VAL A 24 0.02 8.76 8.28
N ILE A 25 0.20 9.62 9.28
CA ILE A 25 0.29 9.23 10.69
C ILE A 25 -1.00 8.53 11.13
N SER A 26 -2.16 9.11 10.83
CA SER A 26 -3.47 8.50 11.10
C SER A 26 -3.62 7.12 10.43
N LEU A 27 -3.22 7.01 9.16
CA LEU A 27 -3.23 5.76 8.40
C LEU A 27 -2.32 4.69 9.03
N LEU A 28 -1.08 5.06 9.37
CA LEU A 28 -0.10 4.16 9.98
C LEU A 28 -0.60 3.64 11.34
N ASN A 29 -1.07 4.54 12.20
CA ASN A 29 -1.60 4.18 13.53
C ASN A 29 -2.86 3.31 13.44
N ALA A 30 -3.65 3.45 12.39
CA ALA A 30 -4.85 2.65 12.18
C ALA A 30 -4.55 1.23 11.69
N LEU A 31 -3.48 1.03 10.91
CA LEU A 31 -3.27 -0.18 10.12
C LEU A 31 -2.03 -1.00 10.54
N LEU A 32 -1.05 -0.38 11.20
CA LEU A 32 0.12 -1.10 11.65
C LEU A 32 -0.16 -1.86 12.95
N PRO A 33 0.51 -3.01 13.18
CA PRO A 33 0.37 -3.81 14.39
C PRO A 33 1.20 -3.22 15.55
N LEU A 34 1.04 -1.91 15.80
CA LEU A 34 1.73 -1.21 16.87
C LEU A 34 1.08 -1.54 18.23
N GLN A 35 1.90 -1.60 19.28
CA GLN A 35 1.42 -1.81 20.63
C GLN A 35 1.03 -0.47 21.30
N ASP A 36 0.32 -0.57 22.43
CA ASP A 36 0.00 0.61 23.23
C ASP A 36 1.29 1.32 23.65
N GLY A 37 1.35 2.64 23.37
CA GLY A 37 2.53 3.47 23.63
C GLY A 37 3.56 3.50 22.49
N GLU A 38 3.33 2.78 21.38
CA GLU A 38 4.19 2.79 20.18
C GLU A 38 3.62 3.59 19.02
N LEU A 39 2.57 4.37 19.25
CA LEU A 39 1.94 5.16 18.21
C LEU A 39 2.93 6.13 17.56
N VAL A 40 2.77 6.31 16.26
CA VAL A 40 3.52 7.30 15.49
C VAL A 40 2.95 8.68 15.80
N GLU A 41 3.76 9.54 16.43
CA GLU A 41 3.35 10.91 16.80
C GLU A 41 3.80 11.94 15.78
N SER A 42 4.93 11.70 15.13
CA SER A 42 5.51 12.60 14.15
C SER A 42 6.32 11.84 13.11
N ILE A 43 6.40 12.37 11.89
CA ILE A 43 7.22 11.80 10.83
C ILE A 43 8.03 12.86 10.09
N GLU A 44 9.10 12.41 9.47
CA GLU A 44 9.82 13.11 8.42
C GLU A 44 9.77 12.26 7.15
N TYR A 45 9.33 12.86 6.03
CA TYR A 45 9.45 12.21 4.74
C TYR A 45 10.91 12.08 4.34
N TRP A 46 11.23 10.93 3.77
CA TRP A 46 12.53 10.76 3.20
C TRP A 46 12.43 10.44 1.71
N PRO A 47 13.34 11.01 0.89
CA PRO A 47 13.27 10.82 -0.55
C PRO A 47 13.38 9.34 -0.90
N ALA A 48 12.43 8.83 -1.67
CA ALA A 48 12.44 7.46 -2.20
C ALA A 48 13.73 7.13 -3.00
N GLU A 49 14.44 8.16 -3.46
CA GLU A 49 15.73 8.10 -4.16
C GLU A 49 16.91 7.68 -3.27
N LYS A 50 16.76 7.74 -1.94
CA LYS A 50 17.79 7.31 -0.98
C LYS A 50 17.84 5.81 -0.73
N ILE A 51 16.94 5.03 -1.35
CA ILE A 51 17.09 3.58 -1.44
C ILE A 51 18.19 3.33 -2.48
N PRO A 52 19.41 2.87 -2.08
CA PRO A 52 20.55 2.74 -3.00
C PRO A 52 20.24 1.85 -4.19
N ASP A 53 20.79 2.18 -5.37
CA ASP A 53 20.73 1.41 -6.62
C ASP A 53 19.35 1.25 -7.27
N ARG A 54 18.71 2.37 -7.60
CA ARG A 54 17.65 2.34 -8.62
C ARG A 54 18.28 2.58 -10.00
N THR A 55 18.37 1.54 -10.80
CA THR A 55 18.67 1.69 -12.23
C THR A 55 17.50 2.38 -12.95
N GLU A 56 17.76 3.06 -14.09
CA GLU A 56 16.69 3.76 -14.83
C GLU A 56 15.51 2.86 -15.24
N ALA A 57 15.74 1.55 -15.38
CA ALA A 57 14.69 0.56 -15.65
C ALA A 57 13.77 0.31 -14.44
N GLU A 58 14.19 0.63 -13.21
CA GLU A 58 13.41 0.46 -11.98
C GLU A 58 12.59 1.70 -11.59
N LYS A 59 12.58 2.76 -12.42
CA LYS A 59 11.76 3.97 -12.23
C LYS A 59 10.24 3.70 -12.14
N TYR A 60 9.80 2.49 -12.43
CA TYR A 60 8.40 2.05 -12.33
C TYR A 60 8.02 1.45 -10.96
N SER A 61 8.96 1.32 -10.02
CA SER A 61 8.70 0.91 -8.64
C SER A 61 8.97 2.07 -7.69
N ILE A 62 8.23 3.16 -7.86
CA ILE A 62 8.27 4.27 -6.91
C ILE A 62 7.46 3.80 -5.71
N VAL A 63 8.12 3.67 -4.57
CA VAL A 63 7.47 3.61 -3.27
C VAL A 63 6.68 4.90 -3.10
N ASP A 64 5.39 4.80 -2.86
CA ASP A 64 4.53 5.99 -2.88
C ASP A 64 4.85 6.94 -1.75
N VAL A 65 5.08 6.42 -0.54
CA VAL A 65 5.44 7.21 0.64
C VAL A 65 6.52 6.49 1.44
N CYS A 66 7.62 7.22 1.75
CA CYS A 66 8.64 6.78 2.70
C CYS A 66 8.76 7.82 3.81
N CYS A 67 8.69 7.38 5.05
CA CYS A 67 8.86 8.27 6.19
C CYS A 67 9.52 7.56 7.38
N LYS A 68 9.99 8.37 8.33
CA LYS A 68 10.64 7.93 9.55
C LYS A 68 10.05 8.72 10.72
N ASP A 69 9.83 8.05 11.84
CA ASP A 69 9.34 8.70 13.05
C ASP A 69 10.47 9.19 13.99
N SER A 70 10.08 9.76 15.12
CA SER A 70 11.01 10.23 16.17
C SER A 70 11.85 9.10 16.79
N LEU A 71 11.34 7.87 16.80
CA LEU A 71 12.05 6.67 17.27
C LEU A 71 12.97 6.07 16.21
N LYS A 72 13.06 6.69 15.02
CA LYS A 72 13.83 6.23 13.86
C LYS A 72 13.28 4.98 13.18
N ARG A 73 12.08 4.51 13.53
CA ARG A 73 11.40 3.46 12.77
C ARG A 73 11.09 3.95 11.36
N GLU A 74 11.23 3.09 10.37
CA GLU A 74 11.03 3.45 8.96
C GLU A 74 9.73 2.84 8.44
N PHE A 75 8.98 3.65 7.70
CA PHE A 75 7.68 3.26 7.14
C PHE A 75 7.71 3.45 5.63
N ILE A 76 7.32 2.39 4.93
CA ILE A 76 7.12 2.36 3.49
C ILE A 76 5.64 2.10 3.27
N VAL A 77 4.96 2.97 2.50
CA VAL A 77 3.56 2.79 2.14
C VAL A 77 3.45 2.73 0.63
N GLU A 78 2.88 1.66 0.11
CA GLU A 78 2.70 1.44 -1.33
C GLU A 78 1.24 1.13 -1.67
N MET A 79 0.77 1.65 -2.82
CA MET A 79 -0.51 1.29 -3.44
C MET A 79 -0.25 0.53 -4.74
N GLN A 80 -0.63 -0.74 -4.79
CA GLN A 80 -0.43 -1.61 -5.94
C GLN A 80 -1.77 -1.96 -6.60
N MET A 81 -1.94 -1.60 -7.87
CA MET A 81 -3.20 -1.79 -8.60
C MET A 81 -3.38 -3.19 -9.17
N THR A 82 -2.28 -3.89 -9.46
CA THR A 82 -2.28 -5.25 -10.00
C THR A 82 -1.35 -6.14 -9.18
N TRP A 83 -1.56 -7.45 -9.25
CA TRP A 83 -0.81 -8.41 -8.48
C TRP A 83 0.07 -9.29 -9.37
N THR A 84 1.33 -9.49 -8.96
CA THR A 84 2.25 -10.46 -9.54
C THR A 84 3.00 -11.18 -8.42
N ASP A 85 3.39 -12.43 -8.62
CA ASP A 85 4.19 -13.20 -7.63
C ASP A 85 5.52 -12.52 -7.28
N SER A 86 6.06 -11.73 -8.20
CA SER A 86 7.28 -10.96 -7.98
C SER A 86 7.08 -9.78 -7.02
N PHE A 87 5.84 -9.32 -6.80
CA PHE A 87 5.57 -8.17 -5.93
C PHE A 87 5.97 -8.45 -4.48
N LYS A 88 5.62 -9.60 -3.90
CA LYS A 88 6.07 -9.98 -2.54
C LYS A 88 7.59 -9.87 -2.39
N ARG A 89 8.32 -10.35 -3.40
CA ARG A 89 9.79 -10.30 -3.41
C ARG A 89 10.30 -8.87 -3.51
N ARG A 90 9.61 -8.01 -4.30
CA ARG A 90 9.93 -6.60 -4.42
C ARG A 90 9.71 -5.85 -3.10
N VAL A 91 8.59 -6.09 -2.42
CA VAL A 91 8.32 -5.52 -1.09
C VAL A 91 9.40 -5.95 -0.09
N LEU A 92 9.72 -7.24 -0.03
CA LEU A 92 10.79 -7.74 0.83
C LEU A 92 12.14 -7.08 0.49
N LEU A 93 12.48 -6.96 -0.79
CA LEU A 93 13.71 -6.30 -1.24
C LEU A 93 13.75 -4.82 -0.82
N ASN A 94 12.66 -4.07 -1.03
CA ASN A 94 12.57 -2.65 -0.66
C ASN A 94 12.69 -2.44 0.84
N ALA A 95 12.00 -3.23 1.64
CA ALA A 95 12.10 -3.20 3.10
C ALA A 95 13.52 -3.57 3.59
N SER A 96 14.15 -4.57 2.97
CA SER A 96 15.53 -4.97 3.29
C SER A 96 16.53 -3.87 2.93
N LYS A 97 16.37 -3.20 1.79
CA LYS A 97 17.21 -2.06 1.40
C LYS A 97 17.09 -0.91 2.41
N ALA A 98 15.87 -0.59 2.85
CA ALA A 98 15.64 0.43 3.88
C ALA A 98 16.32 0.03 5.20
N TYR A 99 16.19 -1.24 5.62
CA TYR A 99 16.82 -1.74 6.84
C TYR A 99 18.36 -1.65 6.76
N VAL A 100 18.97 -2.07 5.64
CA VAL A 100 20.42 -1.99 5.42
C VAL A 100 20.91 -0.54 5.32
N ALA A 101 20.11 0.37 4.74
CA ALA A 101 20.47 1.79 4.58
C ALA A 101 20.63 2.53 5.93
N GLN A 102 20.14 1.97 7.04
CA GLN A 102 20.36 2.51 8.38
C GLN A 102 21.80 2.35 8.85
N THR A 103 22.54 1.39 8.28
CA THR A 103 23.91 1.07 8.74
C THR A 103 24.90 2.19 8.43
N LYS A 104 25.68 2.58 9.45
CA LYS A 104 26.76 3.56 9.34
C LYS A 104 28.03 2.99 9.95
N LYS A 105 29.18 3.48 9.49
CA LYS A 105 30.48 3.08 10.05
C LYS A 105 30.54 3.37 11.57
N GLY A 106 30.76 2.32 12.38
CA GLY A 106 30.84 2.43 13.83
C GLY A 106 29.51 2.37 14.58
N MET A 107 28.39 2.18 13.88
CA MET A 107 27.07 2.01 14.49
C MET A 107 26.95 0.64 15.15
N SER A 108 26.27 0.58 16.31
CA SER A 108 25.91 -0.68 16.93
C SER A 108 24.72 -1.32 16.18
N TYR A 109 24.72 -2.65 16.05
CA TYR A 109 23.54 -3.35 15.51
C TYR A 109 22.30 -3.22 16.42
N ALA A 110 22.49 -2.91 17.70
CA ALA A 110 21.40 -2.63 18.63
C ALA A 110 20.64 -1.31 18.30
N ASP A 111 21.23 -0.44 17.48
CA ASP A 111 20.63 0.84 17.08
C ASP A 111 19.75 0.70 15.82
N LEU A 112 19.76 -0.47 15.16
CA LEU A 112 18.91 -0.74 14.03
C LEU A 112 17.43 -0.74 14.44
N GLN A 113 16.64 0.01 13.72
CA GLN A 113 15.20 0.15 13.99
C GLN A 113 14.38 -0.66 12.98
N PRO A 114 13.19 -1.13 13.36
CA PRO A 114 12.33 -1.89 12.45
C PRO A 114 11.87 -1.05 11.26
N VAL A 115 11.64 -1.74 10.15
CA VAL A 115 11.05 -1.22 8.93
C VAL A 115 9.66 -1.84 8.75
N TYR A 116 8.65 -1.00 8.62
CA TYR A 116 7.27 -1.39 8.37
C TYR A 116 6.92 -1.09 6.92
N ALA A 117 6.62 -2.10 6.13
CA ALA A 117 6.14 -1.96 4.76
C ALA A 117 4.64 -2.26 4.70
N LEU A 118 3.82 -1.21 4.60
CA LEU A 118 2.37 -1.26 4.47
C LEU A 118 2.01 -1.20 2.98
N ASN A 119 1.43 -2.28 2.47
CA ASN A 119 1.13 -2.42 1.06
C ASN A 119 -0.37 -2.63 0.85
N PHE A 120 -1.01 -1.70 0.18
CA PHE A 120 -2.38 -1.87 -0.31
C PHE A 120 -2.36 -2.54 -1.67
N VAL A 121 -3.15 -3.58 -1.84
CA VAL A 121 -3.21 -4.36 -3.09
C VAL A 121 -4.65 -4.34 -3.60
N ASN A 122 -4.87 -3.78 -4.79
CA ASN A 122 -6.19 -3.77 -5.43
C ASN A 122 -6.40 -5.02 -6.29
N ALA A 123 -5.97 -6.17 -5.77
CA ALA A 123 -6.11 -7.50 -6.36
C ALA A 123 -6.11 -8.55 -5.24
N LYS A 124 -6.46 -9.80 -5.58
CA LYS A 124 -6.36 -10.93 -4.63
C LYS A 124 -4.93 -11.46 -4.61
N LEU A 125 -4.36 -11.54 -3.42
CA LEU A 125 -3.00 -11.99 -3.12
C LEU A 125 -2.94 -13.48 -2.80
N LEU A 126 -3.90 -13.95 -1.99
CA LEU A 126 -4.05 -15.33 -1.55
C LEU A 126 -5.45 -15.80 -1.91
N GLU A 127 -5.58 -16.67 -2.91
CA GLU A 127 -6.88 -17.13 -3.42
C GLU A 127 -7.65 -18.00 -2.41
N ASP A 128 -6.93 -18.71 -1.57
CA ASP A 128 -7.42 -19.69 -0.61
C ASP A 128 -7.69 -19.12 0.80
N VAL A 129 -7.49 -17.82 1.00
CA VAL A 129 -7.67 -17.14 2.29
C VAL A 129 -8.66 -16.00 2.15
N ASP A 130 -9.69 -15.96 3.00
CA ASP A 130 -10.72 -14.91 2.97
C ASP A 130 -10.31 -13.61 3.65
N ASP A 131 -9.31 -13.65 4.53
CA ASP A 131 -8.80 -12.49 5.22
C ASP A 131 -8.22 -11.45 4.25
N TYR A 132 -8.46 -10.19 4.53
CA TYR A 132 -7.93 -9.07 3.75
C TYR A 132 -6.63 -8.49 4.29
N TYR A 133 -6.28 -8.79 5.55
CA TYR A 133 -5.13 -8.26 6.27
C TYR A 133 -4.11 -9.36 6.53
N HIS A 134 -2.91 -9.23 5.99
CA HIS A 134 -1.84 -10.21 6.13
C HIS A 134 -0.60 -9.54 6.70
N TYR A 135 -0.14 -10.04 7.83
CA TYR A 135 1.05 -9.54 8.52
C TYR A 135 2.14 -10.61 8.54
N TYR A 136 3.30 -10.27 8.02
CA TYR A 136 4.49 -11.11 7.98
C TYR A 136 5.62 -10.47 8.75
N HIS A 137 6.27 -11.27 9.61
CA HIS A 137 7.47 -10.91 10.37
C HIS A 137 8.31 -12.17 10.64
N LEU A 138 9.53 -11.99 11.12
CA LEU A 138 10.45 -13.12 11.34
C LEU A 138 10.21 -13.74 12.72
N VAL A 139 9.80 -15.00 12.73
CA VAL A 139 9.56 -15.78 13.97
C VAL A 139 10.27 -17.12 13.91
N HIS A 140 10.54 -17.69 15.06
CA HIS A 140 11.00 -19.07 15.16
C HIS A 140 9.86 -20.03 14.78
N ASP A 141 10.12 -21.02 13.91
CA ASP A 141 9.05 -21.87 13.32
C ASP A 141 8.25 -22.69 14.36
N LYS A 142 8.89 -23.11 15.47
CA LYS A 142 8.24 -23.85 16.56
C LYS A 142 7.76 -22.97 17.71
N TYR A 143 8.43 -21.83 17.92
CA TYR A 143 8.17 -20.92 19.03
C TYR A 143 7.84 -19.55 18.48
N THR A 144 6.63 -19.38 17.99
CA THR A 144 6.18 -18.19 17.25
C THR A 144 6.14 -16.91 18.10
N ASP A 145 6.26 -17.06 19.44
CA ASP A 145 6.48 -15.95 20.38
C ASP A 145 7.93 -15.43 20.38
N LYS A 146 8.85 -16.14 19.75
CA LYS A 146 10.26 -15.73 19.60
C LYS A 146 10.44 -15.03 18.26
N VAL A 147 10.48 -13.69 18.32
CA VAL A 147 10.56 -12.81 17.17
C VAL A 147 11.99 -12.29 17.00
N ILE A 148 12.47 -12.21 15.77
CA ILE A 148 13.60 -11.36 15.39
C ILE A 148 12.99 -10.09 14.81
N ASP A 149 13.04 -9.03 15.58
CA ASP A 149 12.51 -7.73 15.17
C ASP A 149 13.36 -7.11 14.05
N GLY A 150 12.73 -6.45 13.11
CA GLY A 150 13.44 -5.77 12.02
C GLY A 150 12.61 -5.52 10.77
N LEU A 151 11.96 -6.54 10.23
CA LEU A 151 11.13 -6.40 9.02
C LEU A 151 9.69 -6.81 9.29
N HIS A 152 8.78 -5.87 9.07
CA HIS A 152 7.33 -6.04 9.18
C HIS A 152 6.69 -5.77 7.83
N LEU A 153 6.13 -6.79 7.19
CA LEU A 153 5.50 -6.67 5.87
C LEU A 153 3.99 -6.86 6.04
N ILE A 154 3.24 -5.81 5.73
CA ILE A 154 1.79 -5.81 5.84
C ILE A 154 1.20 -5.70 4.43
N PHE A 155 0.28 -6.61 4.10
CA PHE A 155 -0.47 -6.57 2.85
C PHE A 155 -1.96 -6.48 3.16
N ILE A 156 -2.64 -5.55 2.49
CA ILE A 156 -4.08 -5.35 2.62
C ILE A 156 -4.72 -5.56 1.26
N GLU A 157 -5.47 -6.65 1.12
CA GLU A 157 -6.22 -6.99 -0.09
C GLU A 157 -7.54 -6.21 -0.14
N LEU A 158 -7.53 -5.03 -0.78
CA LEU A 158 -8.70 -4.17 -0.83
C LEU A 158 -9.98 -4.84 -1.35
N PRO A 159 -9.94 -5.72 -2.39
CA PRO A 159 -11.14 -6.40 -2.88
C PRO A 159 -11.78 -7.37 -1.90
N LYS A 160 -11.07 -7.82 -0.87
CA LYS A 160 -11.61 -8.70 0.17
C LYS A 160 -12.17 -7.94 1.36
N PHE A 161 -11.82 -6.67 1.50
CA PHE A 161 -12.32 -5.86 2.60
C PHE A 161 -13.84 -5.69 2.48
N LYS A 162 -14.54 -6.04 3.56
CA LYS A 162 -15.97 -5.79 3.71
C LYS A 162 -16.19 -4.96 4.97
N PRO A 163 -16.83 -3.80 4.87
CA PRO A 163 -17.16 -3.00 6.05
C PRO A 163 -18.04 -3.85 6.99
N THR A 164 -17.47 -4.27 8.09
CA THR A 164 -18.24 -4.86 9.19
C THR A 164 -18.62 -3.77 10.17
N THR A 165 -19.79 -3.91 10.79
CA THR A 165 -20.27 -2.99 11.82
C THR A 165 -19.18 -2.69 12.84
N PHE A 166 -19.04 -1.41 13.16
CA PHE A 166 -18.06 -0.76 14.03
C PHE A 166 -17.44 -1.71 15.07
N SER A 167 -16.20 -2.13 14.79
CA SER A 167 -15.33 -2.81 15.74
C SER A 167 -14.45 -1.77 16.44
N GLU A 168 -13.67 -2.23 17.41
CA GLU A 168 -12.69 -1.45 18.18
C GLU A 168 -11.67 -0.67 17.31
N ARG A 169 -11.54 -1.03 16.02
CA ARG A 169 -10.62 -0.40 15.03
C ARG A 169 -11.35 0.55 14.08
N LYS A 170 -12.11 1.50 14.60
CA LYS A 170 -12.90 2.44 13.80
C LYS A 170 -12.10 3.13 12.69
N MET A 171 -10.91 3.66 12.99
CA MET A 171 -10.07 4.36 12.00
C MET A 171 -9.56 3.44 10.89
N GLN A 172 -9.22 2.18 11.19
CA GLN A 172 -8.88 1.19 10.16
C GLN A 172 -10.03 1.02 9.15
N VAL A 173 -11.26 0.86 9.65
CA VAL A 173 -12.45 0.70 8.81
C VAL A 173 -12.68 1.96 7.97
N LEU A 174 -12.57 3.15 8.53
CA LEU A 174 -12.78 4.41 7.81
C LEU A 174 -11.77 4.60 6.68
N TRP A 175 -10.47 4.37 6.92
CA TRP A 175 -9.45 4.45 5.88
C TRP A 175 -9.65 3.42 4.77
N LEU A 176 -10.01 2.17 5.12
CA LEU A 176 -10.26 1.15 4.12
C LEU A 176 -11.53 1.42 3.31
N ARG A 177 -12.60 1.94 3.94
CA ARG A 177 -13.80 2.41 3.24
C ARG A 177 -13.49 3.56 2.30
N PHE A 178 -12.72 4.55 2.74
CA PHE A 178 -12.27 5.65 1.89
C PHE A 178 -11.55 5.12 0.63
N LEU A 179 -10.60 4.20 0.79
CA LEU A 179 -9.85 3.63 -0.32
C LEU A 179 -10.69 2.71 -1.24
N THR A 180 -11.76 2.09 -0.73
CA THR A 180 -12.56 1.13 -1.51
C THR A 180 -13.85 1.70 -2.06
N GLU A 181 -14.48 2.66 -1.37
CA GLU A 181 -15.80 3.20 -1.73
C GLU A 181 -15.72 4.51 -2.53
N ILE A 182 -14.63 5.29 -2.38
CA ILE A 182 -14.47 6.55 -3.11
C ILE A 182 -13.79 6.31 -4.45
N ASN A 183 -14.42 6.82 -5.51
CA ASN A 183 -13.92 6.76 -6.88
C ASN A 183 -14.70 7.74 -7.77
N GLU A 184 -14.42 7.75 -9.06
CA GLU A 184 -15.04 8.65 -10.05
C GLU A 184 -16.56 8.48 -10.17
N ASN A 185 -17.12 7.36 -9.77
CA ASN A 185 -18.56 7.07 -9.81
C ASN A 185 -19.28 7.46 -8.51
N THR A 186 -18.53 7.87 -7.48
CA THR A 186 -19.09 8.25 -6.19
C THR A 186 -19.94 9.50 -6.33
N ARG A 187 -21.24 9.39 -6.03
CA ARG A 187 -22.20 10.49 -6.06
C ARG A 187 -22.52 10.99 -4.66
N GLU A 188 -22.62 10.09 -3.72
CA GLU A 188 -22.90 10.35 -2.31
C GLU A 188 -21.80 9.70 -1.47
N VAL A 189 -21.28 10.44 -0.52
CA VAL A 189 -20.27 9.97 0.42
C VAL A 189 -20.98 9.51 1.69
N PRO A 190 -20.64 8.33 2.24
CA PRO A 190 -21.20 7.89 3.51
C PRO A 190 -20.94 8.90 4.64
N ALA A 191 -21.96 9.14 5.46
CA ALA A 191 -21.91 10.15 6.52
C ALA A 191 -20.73 9.93 7.50
N GLU A 192 -20.42 8.66 7.80
CA GLU A 192 -19.33 8.29 8.70
C GLU A 192 -17.94 8.71 8.18
N LEU A 193 -17.76 8.81 6.86
CA LEU A 193 -16.52 9.31 6.27
C LEU A 193 -16.43 10.83 6.36
N LEU A 194 -17.58 11.53 6.24
CA LEU A 194 -17.66 12.99 6.37
C LEU A 194 -17.51 13.47 7.82
N GLU A 195 -17.94 12.67 8.78
CA GLU A 195 -17.87 12.99 10.21
C GLU A 195 -16.46 12.87 10.79
N ASN A 196 -15.57 12.14 10.14
CA ASN A 196 -14.18 12.01 10.58
C ASN A 196 -13.30 13.09 9.92
N ALA A 197 -12.60 13.88 10.72
CA ALA A 197 -11.86 15.04 10.24
C ALA A 197 -10.76 14.67 9.22
N GLU A 198 -9.96 13.63 9.50
CA GLU A 198 -8.85 13.23 8.63
C GLU A 198 -9.35 12.64 7.31
N VAL A 199 -10.39 11.80 7.36
CA VAL A 199 -10.97 11.20 6.16
C VAL A 199 -11.72 12.24 5.33
N ASN A 200 -12.41 13.18 5.97
CA ASN A 200 -13.06 14.29 5.27
C ASN A 200 -12.04 15.20 4.57
N GLU A 201 -10.91 15.50 5.21
CA GLU A 201 -9.82 16.24 4.56
C GLU A 201 -9.26 15.48 3.35
N ALA A 202 -9.07 14.15 3.49
CA ALA A 202 -8.64 13.32 2.37
C ALA A 202 -9.65 13.32 1.21
N LEU A 203 -10.97 13.38 1.51
CA LEU A 203 -12.02 13.55 0.49
C LEU A 203 -11.90 14.88 -0.24
N GLU A 204 -11.65 15.99 0.47
CA GLU A 204 -11.44 17.31 -0.14
C GLU A 204 -10.22 17.32 -1.07
N ILE A 205 -9.12 16.65 -0.68
CA ILE A 205 -7.90 16.53 -1.48
C ILE A 205 -8.18 15.81 -2.81
N VAL A 206 -9.06 14.80 -2.83
CA VAL A 206 -9.38 14.04 -4.05
C VAL A 206 -10.56 14.63 -4.85
N GLU A 207 -11.09 15.79 -4.46
CA GLU A 207 -12.09 16.47 -5.29
C GLU A 207 -11.47 16.88 -6.63
N ARG A 208 -12.12 16.50 -7.74
CA ARG A 208 -11.63 16.80 -9.10
C ARG A 208 -11.35 18.28 -9.35
N ALA A 209 -12.11 19.16 -8.70
CA ALA A 209 -11.95 20.60 -8.83
C ALA A 209 -10.62 21.13 -8.24
N ALA A 210 -9.95 20.34 -7.39
CA ALA A 210 -8.66 20.70 -6.80
C ALA A 210 -7.46 20.38 -7.70
N PHE A 211 -7.69 19.77 -8.88
CA PHE A 211 -6.62 19.31 -9.77
C PHE A 211 -6.50 20.18 -11.02
N THR A 212 -5.26 20.49 -11.38
CA THR A 212 -4.93 21.17 -12.63
C THR A 212 -5.11 20.26 -13.85
N ASP A 213 -5.17 20.86 -15.05
CA ASP A 213 -5.24 20.09 -16.30
C ASP A 213 -4.01 19.18 -16.52
N GLU A 214 -2.86 19.56 -15.99
CA GLU A 214 -1.64 18.74 -16.08
C GLU A 214 -1.72 17.52 -15.14
N GLU A 215 -2.17 17.72 -13.92
CA GLU A 215 -2.43 16.63 -12.96
C GLU A 215 -3.50 15.67 -13.50
N MET A 216 -4.55 16.20 -14.12
CA MET A 216 -5.58 15.36 -14.76
C MET A 216 -5.03 14.52 -15.91
N ARG A 217 -4.14 15.08 -16.74
CA ARG A 217 -3.46 14.28 -17.78
C ARG A 217 -2.57 13.19 -17.21
N ALA A 218 -1.90 13.43 -16.07
CA ALA A 218 -1.11 12.43 -15.38
C ALA A 218 -1.98 11.32 -14.79
N TYR A 219 -3.13 11.68 -14.22
CA TYR A 219 -4.13 10.76 -13.69
C TYR A 219 -4.70 9.85 -14.79
N ASP A 220 -5.10 10.41 -15.94
CA ASP A 220 -5.61 9.64 -17.08
C ASP A 220 -4.56 8.67 -17.61
N LYS A 221 -3.29 9.10 -17.77
CA LYS A 221 -2.18 8.21 -18.16
C LYS A 221 -1.92 7.07 -17.17
N PHE A 222 -2.15 7.29 -15.89
CA PHE A 222 -2.05 6.23 -14.90
C PHE A 222 -3.08 5.14 -15.17
N TRP A 223 -4.36 5.51 -15.37
CA TRP A 223 -5.43 4.55 -15.65
C TRP A 223 -5.26 3.84 -16.99
N ASP A 224 -4.78 4.52 -18.01
CA ASP A 224 -4.42 3.88 -19.30
C ASP A 224 -3.37 2.78 -19.11
N ARG A 225 -2.35 3.03 -18.29
CA ARG A 225 -1.33 2.01 -17.97
C ARG A 225 -1.92 0.84 -17.18
N VAL A 226 -2.73 1.10 -16.17
CA VAL A 226 -3.40 0.07 -15.38
C VAL A 226 -4.30 -0.80 -16.26
N SER A 227 -5.08 -0.18 -17.13
CA SER A 227 -5.96 -0.87 -18.08
C SER A 227 -5.17 -1.75 -19.05
N THR A 228 -4.09 -1.22 -19.63
CA THR A 228 -3.20 -1.95 -20.54
C THR A 228 -2.58 -3.16 -19.84
N GLN A 229 -2.09 -2.98 -18.62
CA GLN A 229 -1.50 -4.07 -17.85
C GLN A 229 -2.52 -5.17 -17.54
N ARG A 230 -3.73 -4.81 -17.10
CA ARG A 230 -4.81 -5.79 -16.85
C ARG A 230 -5.17 -6.58 -18.11
N THR A 231 -5.33 -5.91 -19.24
CA THR A 231 -5.60 -6.56 -20.51
C THR A 231 -4.51 -7.55 -20.88
N PHE A 232 -3.23 -7.18 -20.71
CA PHE A 232 -2.11 -8.06 -20.96
C PHE A 232 -2.11 -9.30 -20.03
N GLU A 233 -2.36 -9.11 -18.74
CA GLU A 233 -2.45 -10.19 -17.76
C GLU A 233 -3.60 -11.16 -18.09
N GLU A 234 -4.79 -10.64 -18.47
CA GLU A 234 -5.91 -11.46 -18.91
C GLU A 234 -5.61 -12.26 -20.18
N GLU A 235 -4.92 -11.66 -21.16
CA GLU A 235 -4.51 -12.37 -22.38
C GLU A 235 -3.50 -13.48 -22.10
N VAL A 236 -2.53 -13.23 -21.20
CA VAL A 236 -1.55 -14.23 -20.78
C VAL A 236 -2.24 -15.38 -20.05
N ALA A 237 -3.17 -15.09 -19.14
CA ALA A 237 -3.94 -16.12 -18.44
C ALA A 237 -4.76 -16.99 -19.40
N LYS A 238 -5.51 -16.39 -20.33
CA LYS A 238 -6.27 -17.11 -21.37
C LYS A 238 -5.38 -18.00 -22.26
N LYS A 239 -4.21 -17.49 -22.64
CA LYS A 239 -3.24 -18.28 -23.44
C LYS A 239 -2.65 -19.45 -22.65
N ALA A 240 -2.42 -19.27 -21.34
CA ALA A 240 -1.92 -20.33 -20.47
C ALA A 240 -2.98 -21.43 -20.26
N GLU A 241 -4.25 -21.05 -20.03
CA GLU A 241 -5.39 -21.94 -19.91
C GLU A 241 -5.59 -22.78 -21.17
N ALA A 242 -5.67 -22.16 -22.34
CA ALA A 242 -5.79 -22.83 -23.63
C ALA A 242 -4.65 -23.83 -23.90
N LYS A 243 -3.39 -23.47 -23.51
CA LYS A 243 -2.26 -24.40 -23.61
C LYS A 243 -2.35 -25.58 -22.63
N GLY A 244 -2.91 -25.32 -21.44
CA GLY A 244 -3.16 -26.35 -20.42
C GLY A 244 -4.18 -27.37 -20.92
N GLU A 245 -5.33 -26.90 -21.43
CA GLU A 245 -6.37 -27.73 -22.01
C GLU A 245 -5.87 -28.58 -23.20
N ALA A 246 -5.15 -27.95 -24.16
CA ALA A 246 -4.58 -28.64 -25.30
C ALA A 246 -3.58 -29.76 -24.90
N LYS A 247 -2.81 -29.54 -23.82
CA LYS A 247 -1.90 -30.58 -23.29
C LYS A 247 -2.65 -31.65 -22.50
N GLY A 248 -3.77 -31.33 -21.85
CA GLY A 248 -4.64 -32.30 -21.19
C GLY A 248 -5.28 -33.24 -22.19
N ILE A 249 -5.84 -32.71 -23.28
CA ILE A 249 -6.46 -33.51 -24.38
C ILE A 249 -5.45 -34.40 -25.08
N ALA A 250 -4.19 -33.96 -25.25
CA ALA A 250 -3.15 -34.74 -25.91
C ALA A 250 -2.56 -35.87 -25.03
N LYS A 251 -2.89 -35.95 -23.75
CA LYS A 251 -2.44 -37.00 -22.81
C LYS A 251 -3.52 -37.99 -22.39
N GLY A 252 -4.79 -37.73 -22.70
CA GLY A 252 -5.93 -38.66 -22.55
C GLY A 252 -6.18 -39.42 -23.86
#